data_e00e0713b388647657502513ea388667
#
_entry.id   e00e0713b388647657502513ea388667
#
_cell.length_a   1.000
_cell.length_b   1.000
_cell.length_c   1.000
_cell.angle_alpha   90.00
_cell.angle_beta   90.00
_cell.angle_gamma   90.00
#
_symmetry.space_group_name_H-M   'P 1'
#
loop_
_entity.id
_entity.type
_entity.pdbx_description
1 polymer ?
#
loop_
_entity_poly.entity_id
_entity_poly.type
_entity_poly.pdbx_seq_one_letter_code
_entity_poly.pdbx_strand_id
1 'polypeptide(L)'
;IVVADNNGGGIFSSLEQGAPEFSADFEQVFGTPHNRDLAAIAAATGHPTTVVTTAEELAAALEGQTGTKIVIARTADRIVEQDQWAAVLDQ
;
A
#
# COMPACT_ATOMS: atom_id res chain seq x y z
N ILE A 1 -8.48 -1.13 -12.27
CA ILE A 1 -7.50 -0.28 -11.56
C ILE A 1 -7.18 -0.95 -10.23
N VAL A 2 -5.91 -1.26 -10.01
CA VAL A 2 -5.44 -1.80 -8.72
C VAL A 2 -4.65 -0.71 -8.01
N VAL A 3 -5.03 -0.41 -6.77
CA VAL A 3 -4.36 0.56 -5.92
C VAL A 3 -3.63 -0.21 -4.82
N ALA A 4 -2.31 -0.18 -4.82
CA ALA A 4 -1.51 -0.73 -3.73
C ALA A 4 -1.44 0.32 -2.61
N ASP A 5 -2.08 0.03 -1.50
CA ASP A 5 -2.25 0.97 -0.39
C ASP A 5 -1.45 0.50 0.83
N ASN A 6 -0.33 1.16 1.08
CA ASN A 6 0.49 0.99 2.29
C ASN A 6 0.40 2.20 3.24
N ASN A 7 -0.58 3.08 3.03
CA ASN A 7 -0.84 4.30 3.80
C ASN A 7 0.26 5.36 3.71
N GLY A 8 1.09 5.37 2.68
CA GLY A 8 2.06 6.46 2.54
C GLY A 8 3.25 6.15 1.66
N GLY A 9 4.29 6.93 1.82
CA GLY A 9 5.52 6.81 1.05
C GLY A 9 6.49 5.83 1.70
N GLY A 10 6.47 4.57 1.30
CA GLY A 10 7.32 3.52 1.88
C GLY A 10 8.74 3.44 1.34
N ILE A 11 8.98 3.94 0.14
CA ILE A 11 10.25 3.74 -0.56
C ILE A 11 11.47 4.29 0.22
N PHE A 12 11.30 5.42 0.89
CA PHE A 12 12.41 6.05 1.63
C PHE A 12 12.80 5.29 2.90
N SER A 13 11.98 4.34 3.36
CA SER A 13 12.29 3.52 4.55
C SER A 13 13.52 2.64 4.34
N SER A 14 13.83 2.29 3.10
CA SER A 14 15.01 1.48 2.75
C SER A 14 16.27 2.31 2.48
N LEU A 15 16.18 3.62 2.60
CA LEU A 15 17.28 4.55 2.37
C LEU A 15 17.82 5.11 3.70
N GLU A 16 18.88 5.90 3.62
CA GLU A 16 19.50 6.53 4.78
C GLU A 16 18.50 7.30 5.65
N GLN A 17 17.54 7.98 5.02
CA GLN A 17 16.49 8.74 5.70
C GLN A 17 15.59 7.87 6.59
N GLY A 18 15.52 6.57 6.33
CA GLY A 18 14.77 5.61 7.13
C GLY A 18 15.49 5.12 8.38
N ALA A 19 16.74 5.53 8.59
CA ALA A 19 17.54 5.12 9.75
C ALA A 19 16.92 5.65 11.05
N PRO A 20 17.11 4.93 12.19
CA PRO A 20 16.50 5.31 13.47
C PRO A 20 16.81 6.72 13.94
N GLU A 21 18.00 7.25 13.63
CA GLU A 21 18.41 8.62 14.01
C GLU A 21 17.57 9.71 13.35
N PHE A 22 16.87 9.40 12.25
CA PHE A 22 16.01 10.34 11.54
C PHE A 22 14.51 10.10 11.80
N SER A 23 14.16 9.20 12.71
CA SER A 23 12.78 8.75 12.91
C SER A 23 11.83 9.88 13.33
N ALA A 24 12.34 10.91 14.02
CA ALA A 24 11.50 12.00 14.52
C ALA A 24 10.76 12.75 13.40
N ASP A 25 11.41 12.95 12.26
CA ASP A 25 10.86 13.73 11.15
C ASP A 25 10.43 12.85 9.96
N PHE A 26 10.76 11.55 9.98
CA PHE A 26 10.55 10.67 8.84
C PHE A 26 9.09 10.62 8.40
N GLU A 27 8.16 10.45 9.33
CA GLU A 27 6.74 10.31 9.01
C GLU A 27 6.19 11.56 8.32
N GLN A 28 6.62 12.74 8.76
CA GLN A 28 6.14 14.00 8.20
C GLN A 28 6.73 14.29 6.83
N VAL A 29 8.01 14.01 6.65
CA VAL A 29 8.76 14.42 5.44
C VAL A 29 8.73 13.36 4.36
N PHE A 30 8.88 12.10 4.71
CA PHE A 30 9.03 10.99 3.76
C PHE A 30 7.89 9.98 3.81
N GLY A 31 7.49 9.53 4.99
CA GLY A 31 6.42 8.55 5.16
C GLY A 31 5.06 9.10 4.73
N THR A 32 4.78 10.33 5.08
CA THR A 32 3.58 11.08 4.69
C THR A 32 2.30 10.23 4.70
N PRO A 33 1.95 9.59 5.84
CA PRO A 33 0.77 8.74 5.90
C PRO A 33 -0.49 9.55 5.57
N HIS A 34 -1.28 9.07 4.64
CA HIS A 34 -2.48 9.80 4.21
C HIS A 34 -3.68 9.57 5.14
N ASN A 35 -3.76 8.42 5.81
CA ASN A 35 -4.84 8.03 6.73
C ASN A 35 -6.24 8.23 6.11
N ARG A 36 -6.38 7.97 4.81
CA ARG A 36 -7.63 8.12 4.07
C ARG A 36 -8.23 6.76 3.78
N ASP A 37 -9.55 6.71 3.77
CA ASP A 37 -10.28 5.52 3.31
C ASP A 37 -10.37 5.57 1.77
N LEU A 38 -9.41 4.94 1.11
CA LEU A 38 -9.34 4.93 -0.36
C LEU A 38 -10.52 4.16 -0.96
N ALA A 39 -11.04 3.15 -0.26
CA ALA A 39 -12.22 2.41 -0.72
C ALA A 39 -13.45 3.31 -0.77
N ALA A 40 -13.66 4.15 0.25
CA ALA A 40 -14.76 5.12 0.26
C ALA A 40 -14.61 6.14 -0.86
N ILE A 41 -13.41 6.66 -1.10
CA ILE A 41 -13.14 7.60 -2.18
C ILE A 41 -13.42 6.94 -3.53
N ALA A 42 -12.93 5.72 -3.75
CA ALA A 42 -13.16 4.98 -4.99
C ALA A 42 -14.65 4.69 -5.20
N ALA A 43 -15.36 4.26 -4.17
CA ALA A 43 -16.80 3.99 -4.25
C ALA A 43 -17.61 5.23 -4.65
N ALA A 44 -17.17 6.41 -4.23
CA ALA A 44 -17.82 7.68 -4.57
C ALA A 44 -17.76 7.97 -6.08
N THR A 45 -16.87 7.33 -6.83
CA THR A 45 -16.84 7.45 -8.30
C THR A 45 -17.98 6.72 -9.02
N GLY A 46 -18.69 5.85 -8.31
CA GLY A 46 -19.75 5.00 -8.88
C GLY A 46 -19.25 3.71 -9.51
N HIS A 47 -17.93 3.46 -9.53
CA HIS A 47 -17.37 2.21 -10.03
C HIS A 47 -17.37 1.13 -8.94
N PRO A 48 -17.58 -0.16 -9.31
CA PRO A 48 -17.45 -1.26 -8.36
C PRO A 48 -16.08 -1.25 -7.70
N THR A 49 -16.06 -1.34 -6.36
CA THR A 49 -14.84 -1.24 -5.56
C THR A 49 -14.76 -2.42 -4.61
N THR A 50 -13.60 -3.07 -4.55
CA THR A 50 -13.32 -4.19 -3.65
C THR A 50 -12.03 -3.92 -2.88
N VAL A 51 -12.01 -4.24 -1.59
CA VAL A 51 -10.80 -4.19 -0.75
C VAL A 51 -10.28 -5.61 -0.60
N VAL A 52 -8.99 -5.81 -0.83
CA VAL A 52 -8.33 -7.10 -0.68
C VAL A 52 -7.09 -6.95 0.21
N THR A 53 -6.76 -8.02 0.94
CA THR A 53 -5.60 -8.04 1.86
C THR A 53 -4.69 -9.24 1.63
N THR A 54 -5.09 -10.19 0.78
CA THR A 54 -4.30 -11.38 0.45
C THR A 54 -4.10 -11.50 -1.06
N ALA A 55 -3.08 -12.25 -1.47
CA ALA A 55 -2.81 -12.52 -2.88
C ALA A 55 -3.98 -13.29 -3.53
N GLU A 56 -4.57 -14.23 -2.79
CA GLU A 56 -5.70 -15.02 -3.25
C GLU A 56 -6.93 -14.14 -3.50
N GLU A 57 -7.23 -13.23 -2.59
CA GLU A 57 -8.32 -12.27 -2.75
C GLU A 57 -8.08 -11.35 -3.96
N LEU A 58 -6.84 -10.90 -4.15
CA LEU A 58 -6.49 -10.07 -5.31
C LEU A 58 -6.70 -10.83 -6.61
N ALA A 59 -6.23 -12.07 -6.71
CA ALA A 59 -6.41 -12.91 -7.88
C ALA A 59 -7.91 -13.10 -8.20
N ALA A 60 -8.71 -13.42 -7.18
CA ALA A 60 -10.16 -13.58 -7.35
C ALA A 60 -10.83 -12.28 -7.79
N ALA A 61 -10.39 -11.14 -7.26
CA ALA A 61 -10.95 -9.83 -7.63
C ALA A 61 -10.65 -9.43 -9.08
N LEU A 62 -9.59 -9.97 -9.66
CA LEU A 62 -9.18 -9.66 -11.04
C LEU A 62 -9.79 -10.60 -12.09
N GLU A 63 -10.42 -11.69 -11.66
CA GLU A 63 -11.03 -12.64 -12.58
C GLU A 63 -12.35 -12.14 -13.16
N GLY A 64 -12.63 -12.52 -14.41
CA GLY A 64 -13.93 -12.31 -15.06
C GLY A 64 -14.38 -10.87 -15.20
N GLN A 65 -13.46 -9.94 -15.23
CA GLN A 65 -13.80 -8.51 -15.25
C GLN A 65 -14.26 -8.02 -16.61
N THR A 66 -15.39 -7.32 -16.61
CA THR A 66 -15.86 -6.51 -17.73
C THR A 66 -16.14 -5.10 -17.21
N GLY A 67 -15.71 -4.09 -17.95
CA GLY A 67 -15.85 -2.69 -17.52
C GLY A 67 -14.80 -2.27 -16.50
N THR A 68 -14.98 -1.09 -15.95
CA THR A 68 -14.04 -0.51 -14.98
C THR A 68 -14.37 -0.98 -13.57
N LYS A 69 -13.36 -1.46 -12.86
CA LYS A 69 -13.43 -1.86 -11.46
C LYS A 69 -12.20 -1.34 -10.72
N ILE A 70 -12.39 -0.98 -9.45
CA ILE A 70 -11.31 -0.52 -8.58
C ILE A 70 -11.08 -1.56 -7.49
N VAL A 71 -9.83 -2.00 -7.35
CA VAL A 71 -9.41 -2.92 -6.31
C VAL A 71 -8.39 -2.21 -5.42
N ILE A 72 -8.71 -2.06 -4.14
CA ILE A 72 -7.80 -1.51 -3.15
C ILE A 72 -7.07 -2.67 -2.48
N ALA A 73 -5.81 -2.85 -2.83
CA ALA A 73 -4.96 -3.87 -2.23
C ALA A 73 -4.23 -3.26 -1.03
N ARG A 74 -4.71 -3.57 0.17
CA ARG A 74 -4.06 -3.13 1.41
C ARG A 74 -2.86 -4.01 1.68
N THR A 75 -1.69 -3.40 1.60
CA THR A 75 -0.42 -4.05 1.88
C THR A 75 0.02 -3.76 3.32
N ALA A 76 1.08 -4.42 3.76
CA ALA A 76 1.71 -4.13 5.04
C ALA A 76 2.17 -2.66 5.08
N ASP A 77 2.28 -2.10 6.29
CA ASP A 77 2.85 -0.76 6.42
C ASP A 77 4.33 -0.76 6.03
N ARG A 78 4.92 0.43 5.87
CA ARG A 78 6.27 0.59 5.34
C ARG A 78 7.36 -0.11 6.17
N ILE A 79 7.18 -0.26 7.49
CA ILE A 79 8.16 -0.90 8.36
C ILE A 79 8.19 -2.40 8.10
N VAL A 80 7.03 -3.03 8.08
CA VAL A 80 6.90 -4.46 7.79
C VAL A 80 7.37 -4.76 6.36
N GLU A 81 7.00 -3.93 5.41
CA GLU A 81 7.44 -4.06 4.01
C GLU A 81 8.95 -3.99 3.89
N GLN A 82 9.59 -3.05 4.58
CA GLN A 82 11.04 -2.91 4.60
C GLN A 82 11.72 -4.17 5.12
N ASP A 83 11.21 -4.74 6.22
CA ASP A 83 11.76 -5.97 6.80
C ASP A 83 11.60 -7.15 5.84
N GLN A 84 10.48 -7.24 5.15
CA GLN A 84 10.26 -8.27 4.15
C GLN A 84 11.23 -8.15 2.97
N TRP A 85 11.46 -6.94 2.48
CA TRP A 85 12.43 -6.71 1.42
C TRP A 85 13.86 -7.07 1.86
N ALA A 86 14.25 -6.67 3.07
CA ALA A 86 15.56 -7.01 3.62
C ALA A 86 15.75 -8.53 3.68
N ALA A 87 14.74 -9.27 4.10
CA ALA A 87 14.79 -10.74 4.15
C ALA A 87 14.94 -11.36 2.76
N VAL A 88 14.30 -10.81 1.73
CA VAL A 88 14.43 -11.28 0.35
C VAL A 88 15.83 -10.99 -0.20
N LEU A 89 16.38 -9.81 0.07
CA LEU A 89 17.70 -9.41 -0.44
C LEU A 89 18.85 -10.14 0.24
N ASP A 90 18.66 -10.66 1.44
CA ASP A 90 19.65 -11.43 2.19
C ASP A 90 19.75 -12.91 1.76
N GLN A 91 18.95 -13.34 0.81
CA GLN A 91 18.96 -14.72 0.31
C GLN A 91 20.09 -15.00 -0.68
#